data_e6019f55e946d588d410bfd0f6372dc9
#
_entry.id   e6019f55e946d588d410bfd0f6372dc9
#
_cell.length_a   1.000
_cell.length_b   1.000
_cell.length_c   1.000
_cell.angle_alpha   90.00
_cell.angle_beta   90.00
_cell.angle_gamma   90.00
#
_symmetry.space_group_name_H-M   'P 1'
#
loop_
_entity.id
_entity.type
_entity.pdbx_description
1 polymer ?
#
loop_
_entity_poly.entity_id
_entity_poly.type
_entity_poly.pdbx_seq_one_letter_code
_entity_poly.pdbx_strand_id
1 'polypeptide(L)'
;IVNTIIALSLPAGSVSAISLAFTWMLMPQVAIAQSVAVAAMPTFSAQAALGKLDELRTSLAGSLRGVLLLALPATLGLVLLRTPLIRLLYEGGSFTAQSTQMVAWALLWYALGLVGHSLLEVIVRAFYALHDTRTPVMVGVLAMSLNVAFSFVFARLFSVWGWMPHGGLALANTLATLLEMSILILLLRRRLGGLGGTSVPRALLQGGLGTLAMALVLLSWLALTAAQGEALRLVGGAVLGVAIYAAVMLALRVPEIRSVLLALRARFEKKPVH
;
A
#
# COMPACT_ATOMS: atom_id res chain seq x y z
N ILE A 1 -14.28 -6.87 11.06
CA ILE A 1 -15.54 -7.17 11.79
C ILE A 1 -16.25 -5.87 12.15
N VAL A 2 -15.64 -4.91 12.87
CA VAL A 2 -16.33 -3.68 13.31
C VAL A 2 -16.86 -2.86 12.12
N ASN A 3 -16.02 -2.58 11.12
CA ASN A 3 -16.44 -1.85 9.92
C ASN A 3 -17.57 -2.57 9.15
N THR A 4 -17.59 -3.91 9.19
CA THR A 4 -18.66 -4.71 8.59
C THR A 4 -19.98 -4.52 9.34
N ILE A 5 -19.95 -4.48 10.68
CA ILE A 5 -21.14 -4.25 11.51
C ILE A 5 -21.71 -2.84 11.26
N ILE A 6 -20.86 -1.81 11.22
CA ILE A 6 -21.29 -0.44 10.91
C ILE A 6 -21.86 -0.38 9.48
N ALA A 7 -21.23 -1.07 8.53
CA ALA A 7 -21.68 -1.11 7.14
C ALA A 7 -23.07 -1.75 6.95
N LEU A 8 -23.50 -2.62 7.87
CA LEU A 8 -24.86 -3.17 7.85
C LEU A 8 -25.96 -2.11 8.06
N SER A 9 -25.63 -1.01 8.73
CA SER A 9 -26.55 0.13 8.91
C SER A 9 -26.55 1.12 7.73
N LEU A 10 -25.69 0.90 6.72
CA LEU A 10 -25.56 1.73 5.54
C LEU A 10 -26.39 1.16 4.36
N PRO A 11 -26.53 1.90 3.25
CA PRO A 11 -27.27 1.43 2.07
C PRO A 11 -26.84 0.03 1.59
N ALA A 12 -27.78 -0.71 1.00
CA ALA A 12 -27.54 -2.06 0.50
C ALA A 12 -26.31 -2.11 -0.43
N GLY A 13 -25.51 -3.18 -0.32
CA GLY A 13 -24.26 -3.34 -1.06
C GLY A 13 -23.02 -2.74 -0.40
N SER A 14 -23.16 -1.91 0.65
CA SER A 14 -22.02 -1.27 1.33
C SER A 14 -21.03 -2.29 1.92
N VAL A 15 -21.53 -3.37 2.53
CA VAL A 15 -20.69 -4.43 3.11
C VAL A 15 -19.84 -5.12 2.03
N SER A 16 -20.48 -5.52 0.92
CA SER A 16 -19.80 -6.17 -0.21
C SER A 16 -18.78 -5.23 -0.85
N ALA A 17 -19.14 -3.95 -1.01
CA ALA A 17 -18.26 -2.94 -1.57
C ALA A 17 -16.99 -2.75 -0.74
N ILE A 18 -17.12 -2.61 0.58
CA ILE A 18 -15.98 -2.47 1.50
C ILE A 18 -15.10 -3.73 1.49
N SER A 19 -15.73 -4.91 1.57
CA SER A 19 -14.98 -6.17 1.63
C SER A 19 -14.20 -6.42 0.35
N LEU A 20 -14.80 -6.20 -0.80
CA LEU A 20 -14.14 -6.37 -2.10
C LEU A 20 -13.04 -5.33 -2.31
N ALA A 21 -13.28 -4.07 -1.98
CA ALA A 21 -12.29 -3.00 -2.06
C ALA A 21 -11.08 -3.27 -1.15
N PHE A 22 -11.31 -3.73 0.08
CA PHE A 22 -10.24 -4.08 1.01
C PHE A 22 -9.40 -5.26 0.49
N THR A 23 -10.03 -6.27 -0.09
CA THR A 23 -9.34 -7.42 -0.72
C THR A 23 -8.41 -6.96 -1.84
N TRP A 24 -8.84 -6.03 -2.70
CA TRP A 24 -8.01 -5.49 -3.76
C TRP A 24 -6.83 -4.67 -3.23
N MET A 25 -7.01 -3.92 -2.14
CA MET A 25 -5.91 -3.22 -1.49
C MET A 25 -4.92 -4.19 -0.84
N LEU A 26 -5.38 -5.32 -0.28
CA LEU A 26 -4.51 -6.32 0.33
C LEU A 26 -3.60 -7.03 -0.68
N MET A 27 -4.02 -7.22 -1.94
CA MET A 27 -3.22 -7.93 -2.93
C MET A 27 -1.80 -7.35 -3.13
N PRO A 28 -1.62 -6.07 -3.48
CA PRO A 28 -0.29 -5.49 -3.59
C PRO A 28 0.42 -5.40 -2.23
N GLN A 29 -0.30 -5.19 -1.12
CA GLN A 29 0.30 -5.18 0.21
C GLN A 29 0.97 -6.52 0.53
N VAL A 30 0.26 -7.64 0.32
CA VAL A 30 0.80 -8.99 0.57
C VAL A 30 1.98 -9.27 -0.36
N ALA A 31 1.84 -8.97 -1.64
CA ALA A 31 2.90 -9.21 -2.62
C ALA A 31 4.19 -8.40 -2.33
N ILE A 32 4.07 -7.17 -1.87
CA ILE A 32 5.19 -6.25 -1.66
C ILE A 32 5.68 -6.34 -0.21
N ALA A 33 4.82 -6.00 0.74
CA ALA A 33 5.22 -5.76 2.11
C ALA A 33 5.44 -7.04 2.91
N GLN A 34 4.52 -8.00 2.82
CA GLN A 34 4.68 -9.27 3.53
C GLN A 34 5.89 -10.05 3.04
N SER A 35 6.15 -10.05 1.72
CA SER A 35 7.32 -10.74 1.16
C SER A 35 8.62 -10.16 1.72
N VAL A 36 8.76 -8.83 1.74
CA VAL A 36 9.93 -8.15 2.29
C VAL A 36 10.03 -8.37 3.79
N ALA A 37 8.93 -8.22 4.52
CA ALA A 37 8.90 -8.33 5.97
C ALA A 37 9.24 -9.75 6.46
N VAL A 38 8.74 -10.78 5.80
CA VAL A 38 9.05 -12.18 6.11
C VAL A 38 10.52 -12.48 5.81
N ALA A 39 11.04 -12.04 4.66
CA ALA A 39 12.44 -12.24 4.28
C ALA A 39 13.43 -11.49 5.21
N ALA A 40 13.05 -10.32 5.73
CA ALA A 40 13.89 -9.52 6.62
C ALA A 40 13.91 -10.02 8.07
N MET A 41 12.90 -10.76 8.52
CA MET A 41 12.73 -11.18 9.91
C MET A 41 13.93 -11.96 10.48
N PRO A 42 14.50 -12.98 9.79
CA PRO A 42 15.68 -13.70 10.28
C PRO A 42 16.89 -12.78 10.49
N THR A 43 17.11 -11.85 9.55
CA THR A 43 18.21 -10.86 9.63
C THR A 43 18.03 -9.94 10.84
N PHE A 44 16.82 -9.39 11.01
CA PHE A 44 16.50 -8.53 12.17
C PHE A 44 16.71 -9.27 13.49
N SER A 45 16.25 -10.52 13.60
CA SER A 45 16.37 -11.33 14.81
C SER A 45 17.83 -11.67 15.13
N ALA A 46 18.64 -12.03 14.13
CA ALA A 46 20.05 -12.31 14.32
C ALA A 46 20.83 -11.07 14.77
N GLN A 47 20.59 -9.92 14.14
CA GLN A 47 21.24 -8.65 14.48
C GLN A 47 20.83 -8.18 15.90
N ALA A 48 19.55 -8.33 16.26
CA ALA A 48 19.06 -8.00 17.59
C ALA A 48 19.68 -8.91 18.68
N ALA A 49 19.73 -10.22 18.44
CA ALA A 49 20.31 -11.19 19.36
C ALA A 49 21.81 -10.96 19.62
N LEU A 50 22.54 -10.49 18.61
CA LEU A 50 23.96 -10.15 18.71
C LEU A 50 24.22 -8.73 19.27
N GLY A 51 23.16 -7.95 19.59
CA GLY A 51 23.29 -6.58 20.04
C GLY A 51 23.77 -5.59 18.96
N LYS A 52 23.78 -5.98 17.68
CA LYS A 52 24.25 -5.20 16.54
C LYS A 52 23.17 -4.21 16.05
N LEU A 53 22.82 -3.24 16.90
CA LEU A 53 21.72 -2.32 16.64
C LEU A 53 21.96 -1.42 15.41
N ASP A 54 23.20 -1.08 15.07
CA ASP A 54 23.52 -0.27 13.90
C ASP A 54 23.30 -1.04 12.59
N GLU A 55 23.63 -2.35 12.58
CA GLU A 55 23.31 -3.22 11.45
C GLU A 55 21.80 -3.39 11.31
N LEU A 56 21.07 -3.55 12.43
CA LEU A 56 19.61 -3.63 12.46
C LEU A 56 18.96 -2.36 11.88
N ARG A 57 19.45 -1.17 12.27
CA ARG A 57 18.98 0.12 11.71
C ARG A 57 19.15 0.16 10.20
N THR A 58 20.31 -0.27 9.72
CA THR A 58 20.63 -0.26 8.28
C THR A 58 19.74 -1.22 7.50
N SER A 59 19.58 -2.44 8.02
CA SER A 59 18.70 -3.46 7.41
C SER A 59 17.23 -3.04 7.40
N LEU A 60 16.77 -2.45 8.51
CA LEU A 60 15.41 -1.90 8.62
C LEU A 60 15.17 -0.76 7.65
N ALA A 61 16.09 0.21 7.58
CA ALA A 61 16.00 1.32 6.64
C ALA A 61 15.98 0.84 5.18
N GLY A 62 16.77 -0.17 4.83
CA GLY A 62 16.75 -0.81 3.52
C GLY A 62 15.40 -1.46 3.19
N SER A 63 14.82 -2.20 4.14
CA SER A 63 13.50 -2.83 3.99
C SER A 63 12.38 -1.80 3.84
N LEU A 64 12.35 -0.76 4.70
CA LEU A 64 11.38 0.33 4.61
C LEU A 64 11.48 1.07 3.29
N ARG A 65 12.71 1.34 2.82
CA ARG A 65 12.98 1.97 1.53
C ARG A 65 12.47 1.12 0.37
N GLY A 66 12.76 -0.17 0.35
CA GLY A 66 12.30 -1.09 -0.69
C GLY A 66 10.78 -1.16 -0.78
N VAL A 67 10.12 -1.32 0.38
CA VAL A 67 8.65 -1.32 0.45
C VAL A 67 8.07 0.01 -0.02
N LEU A 68 8.63 1.13 0.38
CA LEU A 68 8.15 2.47 0.03
C LEU A 68 8.21 2.72 -1.48
N LEU A 69 9.34 2.35 -2.13
CA LEU A 69 9.51 2.49 -3.57
C LEU A 69 8.53 1.64 -4.39
N LEU A 70 8.03 0.54 -3.85
CA LEU A 70 7.03 -0.30 -4.53
C LEU A 70 5.59 0.07 -4.16
N ALA A 71 5.33 0.43 -2.90
CA ALA A 71 3.99 0.76 -2.43
C ALA A 71 3.47 2.10 -2.98
N LEU A 72 4.33 3.10 -3.21
CA LEU A 72 3.93 4.39 -3.78
C LEU A 72 3.30 4.24 -5.18
N PRO A 73 3.97 3.64 -6.19
CA PRO A 73 3.36 3.46 -7.50
C PRO A 73 2.17 2.51 -7.47
N ALA A 74 2.17 1.47 -6.60
CA ALA A 74 1.03 0.57 -6.45
C ALA A 74 -0.20 1.31 -5.89
N THR A 75 -0.01 2.20 -4.92
CA THR A 75 -1.07 3.09 -4.41
C THR A 75 -1.69 3.92 -5.53
N LEU A 76 -0.84 4.62 -6.30
CA LEU A 76 -1.32 5.45 -7.41
C LEU A 76 -2.01 4.61 -8.49
N GLY A 77 -1.45 3.47 -8.85
CA GLY A 77 -2.05 2.54 -9.80
C GLY A 77 -3.45 2.12 -9.39
N LEU A 78 -3.63 1.70 -8.11
CA LEU A 78 -4.96 1.37 -7.58
C LEU A 78 -5.89 2.58 -7.59
N VAL A 79 -5.42 3.77 -7.20
CA VAL A 79 -6.23 5.00 -7.18
C VAL A 79 -6.73 5.35 -8.58
N LEU A 80 -5.86 5.34 -9.59
CA LEU A 80 -6.23 5.77 -10.93
C LEU A 80 -6.95 4.69 -11.74
N LEU A 81 -6.55 3.44 -11.59
CA LEU A 81 -7.09 2.32 -12.35
C LEU A 81 -8.24 1.58 -11.64
N ARG A 82 -8.69 2.06 -10.46
CA ARG A 82 -9.75 1.39 -9.66
C ARG A 82 -11.03 1.10 -10.44
N THR A 83 -11.50 2.06 -11.24
CA THR A 83 -12.75 1.90 -11.99
C THR A 83 -12.62 0.89 -13.13
N PRO A 84 -11.66 1.02 -14.08
CA PRO A 84 -11.47 0.00 -15.10
C PRO A 84 -11.14 -1.38 -14.52
N LEU A 85 -10.44 -1.45 -13.39
CA LEU A 85 -10.13 -2.70 -12.69
C LEU A 85 -11.42 -3.41 -12.24
N ILE A 86 -12.26 -2.74 -11.47
CA ILE A 86 -13.48 -3.33 -10.92
C ILE A 86 -14.49 -3.62 -12.03
N ARG A 87 -14.63 -2.70 -12.99
CA ARG A 87 -15.52 -2.89 -14.11
C ARG A 87 -15.17 -4.10 -14.96
N LEU A 88 -13.90 -4.22 -15.35
CA LEU A 88 -13.45 -5.34 -16.20
C LEU A 88 -13.66 -6.71 -15.56
N LEU A 89 -13.47 -6.79 -14.23
CA LEU A 89 -13.44 -8.07 -13.52
C LEU A 89 -14.79 -8.50 -12.96
N TYR A 90 -15.66 -7.55 -12.66
CA TYR A 90 -16.89 -7.86 -11.89
C TYR A 90 -18.16 -7.35 -12.55
N GLU A 91 -18.12 -6.30 -13.40
CA GLU A 91 -19.34 -5.73 -13.96
C GLU A 91 -19.98 -6.71 -14.95
N GLY A 92 -21.17 -7.22 -14.57
CA GLY A 92 -21.96 -8.17 -15.36
C GLY A 92 -22.99 -8.89 -14.50
N GLY A 93 -24.05 -9.37 -15.12
CA GLY A 93 -25.13 -10.03 -14.41
C GLY A 93 -25.77 -9.16 -13.32
N SER A 94 -25.73 -9.62 -12.08
CA SER A 94 -26.25 -8.87 -10.92
C SER A 94 -25.33 -7.76 -10.43
N PHE A 95 -24.06 -7.73 -10.84
CA PHE A 95 -23.09 -6.70 -10.45
C PHE A 95 -23.18 -5.52 -11.43
N THR A 96 -23.89 -4.49 -11.04
CA THR A 96 -24.22 -3.33 -11.89
C THR A 96 -23.12 -2.27 -11.92
N ALA A 97 -23.24 -1.28 -12.82
CA ALA A 97 -22.36 -0.10 -12.82
C ALA A 97 -22.41 0.69 -11.49
N GLN A 98 -23.53 0.66 -10.78
CA GLN A 98 -23.62 1.23 -9.43
C GLN A 98 -22.77 0.45 -8.42
N SER A 99 -22.77 -0.89 -8.50
CA SER A 99 -21.90 -1.73 -7.68
C SER A 99 -20.42 -1.43 -7.95
N THR A 100 -20.05 -1.27 -9.22
CA THR A 100 -18.70 -0.84 -9.64
C THR A 100 -18.31 0.48 -8.98
N GLN A 101 -19.18 1.48 -9.00
CA GLN A 101 -18.92 2.79 -8.40
C GLN A 101 -18.74 2.69 -6.88
N MET A 102 -19.58 1.91 -6.19
CA MET A 102 -19.47 1.69 -4.75
C MET A 102 -18.13 1.07 -4.36
N VAL A 103 -17.72 0.01 -5.06
CA VAL A 103 -16.43 -0.65 -4.80
C VAL A 103 -15.26 0.26 -5.15
N ALA A 104 -15.28 0.92 -6.30
CA ALA A 104 -14.24 1.85 -6.71
C ALA A 104 -14.11 3.04 -5.75
N TRP A 105 -15.22 3.52 -5.18
CA TRP A 105 -15.22 4.57 -4.16
C TRP A 105 -14.54 4.12 -2.87
N ALA A 106 -14.89 2.96 -2.34
CA ALA A 106 -14.23 2.40 -1.16
C ALA A 106 -12.74 2.11 -1.41
N LEU A 107 -12.40 1.57 -2.61
CA LEU A 107 -11.03 1.26 -2.99
C LEU A 107 -10.15 2.52 -3.08
N LEU A 108 -10.69 3.66 -3.51
CA LEU A 108 -9.97 4.93 -3.48
C LEU A 108 -9.41 5.22 -2.09
N TRP A 109 -10.28 5.14 -1.07
CA TRP A 109 -9.90 5.49 0.29
C TRP A 109 -8.98 4.44 0.94
N TYR A 110 -9.22 3.16 0.70
CA TYR A 110 -8.31 2.11 1.14
C TYR A 110 -6.93 2.17 0.47
N ALA A 111 -6.88 2.44 -0.84
CA ALA A 111 -5.63 2.52 -1.58
C ALA A 111 -4.70 3.60 -1.04
N LEU A 112 -5.22 4.74 -0.57
CA LEU A 112 -4.43 5.78 0.09
C LEU A 112 -3.74 5.27 1.36
N GLY A 113 -4.27 4.24 2.00
CA GLY A 113 -3.69 3.57 3.17
C GLY A 113 -2.61 2.55 2.85
N LEU A 114 -2.46 2.11 1.59
CA LEU A 114 -1.57 1.03 1.19
C LEU A 114 -0.12 1.23 1.63
N VAL A 115 0.41 2.43 1.51
CA VAL A 115 1.77 2.76 1.98
C VAL A 115 1.87 2.55 3.49
N GLY A 116 0.91 3.04 4.27
CA GLY A 116 0.87 2.88 5.73
C GLY A 116 0.80 1.42 6.14
N HIS A 117 -0.12 0.65 5.57
CA HIS A 117 -0.24 -0.80 5.80
C HIS A 117 1.04 -1.55 5.44
N SER A 118 1.68 -1.17 4.33
CA SER A 118 2.89 -1.82 3.86
C SER A 118 4.10 -1.55 4.76
N LEU A 119 4.28 -0.32 5.22
CA LEU A 119 5.36 0.03 6.15
C LEU A 119 5.12 -0.59 7.54
N LEU A 120 3.87 -0.63 7.99
CA LEU A 120 3.48 -1.23 9.26
C LEU A 120 3.92 -2.68 9.37
N GLU A 121 3.79 -3.48 8.31
CA GLU A 121 4.23 -4.88 8.26
C GLU A 121 5.71 -5.04 8.62
N VAL A 122 6.58 -4.19 8.09
CA VAL A 122 8.02 -4.23 8.36
C VAL A 122 8.33 -3.73 9.77
N ILE A 123 7.67 -2.66 10.20
CA ILE A 123 7.89 -2.04 11.52
C ILE A 123 7.52 -3.01 12.65
N VAL A 124 6.36 -3.68 12.54
CA VAL A 124 5.90 -4.66 13.53
C VAL A 124 6.90 -5.81 13.67
N ARG A 125 7.46 -6.30 12.56
CA ARG A 125 8.48 -7.36 12.61
C ARG A 125 9.79 -6.91 13.26
N ALA A 126 10.16 -5.65 13.10
CA ALA A 126 11.33 -5.10 13.81
C ALA A 126 11.11 -5.08 15.32
N PHE A 127 9.90 -4.76 15.79
CA PHE A 127 9.55 -4.88 17.21
C PHE A 127 9.63 -6.33 17.70
N TYR A 128 9.11 -7.28 16.93
CA TYR A 128 9.17 -8.71 17.29
C TYR A 128 10.60 -9.23 17.35
N ALA A 129 11.47 -8.80 16.44
CA ALA A 129 12.90 -9.12 16.48
C ALA A 129 13.59 -8.57 17.73
N LEU A 130 13.12 -7.44 18.27
CA LEU A 130 13.57 -6.85 19.53
C LEU A 130 12.88 -7.45 20.76
N HIS A 131 12.17 -8.58 20.63
CA HIS A 131 11.39 -9.24 21.68
C HIS A 131 10.30 -8.36 22.32
N ASP A 132 9.82 -7.34 21.60
CA ASP A 132 8.76 -6.46 22.07
C ASP A 132 7.48 -6.70 21.27
N THR A 133 6.63 -7.59 21.77
CA THR A 133 5.30 -7.85 21.22
C THR A 133 4.23 -6.95 21.83
N ARG A 134 4.49 -6.37 23.01
CA ARG A 134 3.51 -5.56 23.75
C ARG A 134 3.23 -4.23 23.07
N THR A 135 4.30 -3.54 22.66
CA THR A 135 4.17 -2.21 22.06
C THR A 135 3.29 -2.21 20.79
N PRO A 136 3.52 -3.09 19.77
CA PRO A 136 2.63 -3.16 18.62
C PRO A 136 1.19 -3.52 18.98
N VAL A 137 0.97 -4.45 19.93
CA VAL A 137 -0.37 -4.84 20.34
C VAL A 137 -1.11 -3.66 20.99
N MET A 138 -0.48 -2.94 21.91
CA MET A 138 -1.10 -1.78 22.58
C MET A 138 -1.44 -0.67 21.59
N VAL A 139 -0.52 -0.34 20.68
CA VAL A 139 -0.76 0.67 19.64
C VAL A 139 -1.83 0.21 18.65
N GLY A 140 -1.83 -1.09 18.29
CA GLY A 140 -2.87 -1.67 17.42
C GLY A 140 -4.27 -1.62 18.06
N VAL A 141 -4.40 -1.90 19.37
CA VAL A 141 -5.67 -1.73 20.11
C VAL A 141 -6.12 -0.27 20.09
N LEU A 142 -5.20 0.68 20.33
CA LEU A 142 -5.51 2.11 20.23
C LEU A 142 -5.98 2.47 18.80
N ALA A 143 -5.25 2.04 17.77
CA ALA A 143 -5.60 2.29 16.37
C ALA A 143 -6.95 1.68 16.01
N MET A 144 -7.26 0.47 16.48
CA MET A 144 -8.55 -0.17 16.27
C MET A 144 -9.69 0.60 16.94
N SER A 145 -9.47 1.11 18.15
CA SER A 145 -10.44 1.94 18.87
C SER A 145 -10.68 3.26 18.12
N LEU A 146 -9.63 3.90 17.64
CA LEU A 146 -9.73 5.11 16.81
C LEU A 146 -10.41 4.83 15.47
N ASN A 147 -10.15 3.68 14.84
CA ASN A 147 -10.86 3.27 13.61
C ASN A 147 -12.37 3.25 13.83
N VAL A 148 -12.85 2.70 14.96
CA VAL A 148 -14.28 2.70 15.29
C VAL A 148 -14.82 4.11 15.39
N ALA A 149 -14.17 4.98 16.18
CA ALA A 149 -14.59 6.37 16.35
C ALA A 149 -14.61 7.13 15.01
N PHE A 150 -13.53 7.01 14.23
CA PHE A 150 -13.43 7.62 12.90
C PHE A 150 -14.49 7.09 11.92
N SER A 151 -14.83 5.80 11.99
CA SER A 151 -15.85 5.21 11.14
C SER A 151 -17.21 5.89 11.32
N PHE A 152 -17.63 6.14 12.55
CA PHE A 152 -18.87 6.89 12.81
C PHE A 152 -18.79 8.33 12.33
N VAL A 153 -17.69 9.02 12.62
CA VAL A 153 -17.50 10.42 12.23
C VAL A 153 -17.50 10.57 10.70
N PHE A 154 -16.68 9.78 9.99
CA PHE A 154 -16.57 9.94 8.54
C PHE A 154 -17.75 9.37 7.77
N ALA A 155 -18.42 8.31 8.25
CA ALA A 155 -19.65 7.86 7.63
C ALA A 155 -20.73 8.94 7.68
N ARG A 156 -20.87 9.62 8.84
CA ARG A 156 -21.80 10.75 8.99
C ARG A 156 -21.39 11.95 8.15
N LEU A 157 -20.11 12.32 8.17
CA LEU A 157 -19.58 13.45 7.40
C LEU A 157 -19.80 13.26 5.90
N PHE A 158 -19.52 12.06 5.37
CA PHE A 158 -19.75 11.74 3.96
C PHE A 158 -21.23 11.78 3.60
N SER A 159 -22.10 11.28 4.48
CA SER A 159 -23.55 11.42 4.32
C SER A 159 -23.99 12.90 4.21
N VAL A 160 -23.48 13.77 5.08
CA VAL A 160 -23.80 15.20 5.07
C VAL A 160 -23.31 15.88 3.77
N TRP A 161 -22.16 15.45 3.24
CA TRP A 161 -21.62 15.96 1.97
C TRP A 161 -22.26 15.35 0.73
N GLY A 162 -23.24 14.45 0.90
CA GLY A 162 -23.87 13.75 -0.23
C GLY A 162 -22.97 12.68 -0.87
N TRP A 163 -21.90 12.29 -0.19
CA TRP A 163 -21.00 11.21 -0.64
C TRP A 163 -21.47 9.86 -0.10
N MET A 164 -21.03 8.79 -0.74
CA MET A 164 -21.34 7.44 -0.29
C MET A 164 -20.69 7.13 1.07
N PRO A 165 -21.47 6.90 2.15
CA PRO A 165 -20.96 6.83 3.54
C PRO A 165 -19.94 5.70 3.79
N HIS A 166 -20.04 4.58 3.06
CA HIS A 166 -19.13 3.45 3.19
C HIS A 166 -17.68 3.80 2.82
N GLY A 167 -17.44 4.81 1.98
CA GLY A 167 -16.10 5.36 1.76
C GLY A 167 -15.48 5.98 3.01
N GLY A 168 -16.34 6.53 3.91
CA GLY A 168 -15.91 7.04 5.22
C GLY A 168 -15.31 5.96 6.12
N LEU A 169 -15.83 4.72 6.07
CA LEU A 169 -15.27 3.59 6.80
C LEU A 169 -13.90 3.19 6.26
N ALA A 170 -13.73 3.23 4.94
CA ALA A 170 -12.44 2.97 4.30
C ALA A 170 -11.40 4.03 4.67
N LEU A 171 -11.80 5.31 4.67
CA LEU A 171 -10.94 6.42 5.11
C LEU A 171 -10.57 6.29 6.60
N ALA A 172 -11.53 5.91 7.46
CA ALA A 172 -11.29 5.67 8.88
C ALA A 172 -10.20 4.62 9.11
N ASN A 173 -10.28 3.50 8.39
CA ASN A 173 -9.27 2.45 8.43
C ASN A 173 -7.89 2.97 7.99
N THR A 174 -7.83 3.69 6.88
CA THR A 174 -6.60 4.30 6.35
C THR A 174 -5.95 5.23 7.38
N LEU A 175 -6.73 6.13 7.97
CA LEU A 175 -6.20 7.07 8.97
C LEU A 175 -5.75 6.38 10.25
N ALA A 176 -6.51 5.40 10.74
CA ALA A 176 -6.12 4.61 11.91
C ALA A 176 -4.80 3.87 11.68
N THR A 177 -4.63 3.24 10.52
CA THR A 177 -3.37 2.56 10.16
C THR A 177 -2.21 3.53 9.98
N LEU A 178 -2.43 4.70 9.38
CA LEU A 178 -1.38 5.73 9.26
C LEU A 178 -0.95 6.26 10.63
N LEU A 179 -1.88 6.42 11.58
CA LEU A 179 -1.58 6.79 12.96
C LEU A 179 -0.80 5.68 13.66
N GLU A 180 -1.24 4.41 13.55
CA GLU A 180 -0.55 3.25 14.09
C GLU A 180 0.90 3.19 13.60
N MET A 181 1.09 3.24 12.29
CA MET A 181 2.40 3.25 11.63
C MET A 181 3.26 4.42 12.14
N SER A 182 2.67 5.63 12.25
CA SER A 182 3.39 6.82 12.69
C SER A 182 3.84 6.72 14.15
N ILE A 183 2.99 6.20 15.03
CA ILE A 183 3.33 5.99 16.43
C ILE A 183 4.44 4.93 16.54
N LEU A 184 4.27 3.79 15.89
CA LEU A 184 5.25 2.71 15.97
C LEU A 184 6.61 3.10 15.38
N ILE A 185 6.65 3.80 14.24
CA ILE A 185 7.92 4.26 13.66
C ILE A 185 8.64 5.28 14.58
N LEU A 186 7.89 6.16 15.24
CA LEU A 186 8.45 7.10 16.22
C LEU A 186 9.01 6.39 17.45
N LEU A 187 8.29 5.40 17.99
CA LEU A 187 8.75 4.61 19.13
C LEU A 187 9.98 3.79 18.75
N LEU A 188 9.98 3.16 17.57
CA LEU A 188 11.11 2.38 17.08
C LEU A 188 12.34 3.26 16.84
N ARG A 189 12.15 4.47 16.28
CA ARG A 189 13.21 5.47 16.09
C ARG A 189 13.84 5.88 17.42
N ARG A 190 13.04 6.10 18.47
CA ARG A 190 13.54 6.43 19.81
C ARG A 190 14.33 5.28 20.40
N ARG A 191 13.81 4.05 20.27
CA ARG A 191 14.45 2.84 20.83
C ARG A 191 15.77 2.52 20.17
N LEU A 192 15.87 2.68 18.87
CA LEU A 192 17.09 2.41 18.11
C LEU A 192 18.06 3.62 18.05
N GLY A 193 17.68 4.79 18.54
CA GLY A 193 18.48 6.02 18.42
C GLY A 193 18.57 6.57 16.98
N GLY A 194 17.61 6.22 16.12
CA GLY A 194 17.53 6.64 14.70
C GLY A 194 17.05 5.54 13.79
N LEU A 195 16.84 5.85 12.50
CA LEU A 195 16.38 4.92 11.45
C LEU A 195 17.27 5.00 10.20
N GLY A 196 18.59 4.94 10.36
CA GLY A 196 19.49 4.83 9.21
C GLY A 196 19.64 6.10 8.34
N GLY A 197 19.58 7.29 8.94
CA GLY A 197 19.94 8.55 8.29
C GLY A 197 18.96 9.02 7.22
N THR A 198 19.50 9.48 6.06
CA THR A 198 18.73 10.13 4.98
C THR A 198 18.17 9.13 3.94
N SER A 199 18.32 7.84 4.13
CA SER A 199 17.95 6.82 3.12
C SER A 199 16.45 6.73 2.87
N VAL A 200 15.64 6.72 3.93
CA VAL A 200 14.16 6.67 3.83
C VAL A 200 13.57 7.96 3.26
N PRO A 201 13.93 9.17 3.74
CA PRO A 201 13.48 10.43 3.12
C PRO A 201 13.87 10.56 1.65
N ARG A 202 15.09 10.11 1.28
CA ARG A 202 15.51 10.10 -0.13
C ARG A 202 14.65 9.16 -0.96
N ALA A 203 14.31 7.96 -0.45
CA ALA A 203 13.43 7.04 -1.14
C ALA A 203 12.01 7.61 -1.31
N LEU A 204 11.49 8.32 -0.30
CA LEU A 204 10.20 9.00 -0.39
C LEU A 204 10.22 10.06 -1.50
N LEU A 205 11.27 10.87 -1.59
CA LEU A 205 11.42 11.87 -2.64
C LEU A 205 11.55 11.22 -4.03
N GLN A 206 12.44 10.25 -4.19
CA GLN A 206 12.65 9.55 -5.45
C GLN A 206 11.40 8.79 -5.90
N GLY A 207 10.79 8.01 -4.99
CA GLY A 207 9.55 7.29 -5.24
C GLY A 207 8.39 8.24 -5.54
N GLY A 208 8.30 9.37 -4.82
CA GLY A 208 7.30 10.41 -5.07
C GLY A 208 7.42 11.05 -6.44
N LEU A 209 8.64 11.40 -6.88
CA LEU A 209 8.88 11.93 -8.22
C LEU A 209 8.52 10.93 -9.31
N GLY A 210 8.90 9.65 -9.14
CA GLY A 210 8.51 8.60 -10.08
C GLY A 210 7.01 8.37 -10.13
N THR A 211 6.36 8.38 -8.97
CA THR A 211 4.91 8.24 -8.86
C THR A 211 4.18 9.43 -9.48
N LEU A 212 4.69 10.66 -9.34
CA LEU A 212 4.14 11.85 -9.98
C LEU A 212 4.24 11.76 -11.51
N ALA A 213 5.39 11.37 -12.04
CA ALA A 213 5.56 11.15 -13.47
C ALA A 213 4.61 10.07 -14.00
N MET A 214 4.49 8.96 -13.28
CA MET A 214 3.50 7.91 -13.56
C MET A 214 2.07 8.46 -13.54
N ALA A 215 1.72 9.32 -12.58
CA ALA A 215 0.39 9.93 -12.49
C ALA A 215 0.04 10.72 -13.75
N LEU A 216 0.94 11.58 -14.20
CA LEU A 216 0.74 12.42 -15.39
C LEU A 216 0.49 11.56 -16.63
N VAL A 217 1.30 10.52 -16.83
CA VAL A 217 1.16 9.61 -17.97
C VAL A 217 -0.13 8.80 -17.89
N LEU A 218 -0.48 8.27 -16.70
CA LEU A 218 -1.72 7.51 -16.51
C LEU A 218 -2.97 8.37 -16.70
N LEU A 219 -2.98 9.59 -16.21
CA LEU A 219 -4.11 10.51 -16.41
C LEU A 219 -4.30 10.83 -17.91
N SER A 220 -3.20 11.09 -18.63
CA SER A 220 -3.23 11.30 -20.08
C SER A 220 -3.71 10.05 -20.82
N TRP A 221 -3.22 8.86 -20.44
CA TRP A 221 -3.67 7.59 -21.01
C TRP A 221 -5.16 7.35 -20.81
N LEU A 222 -5.67 7.54 -19.59
CA LEU A 222 -7.09 7.36 -19.28
C LEU A 222 -7.98 8.36 -20.04
N ALA A 223 -7.52 9.59 -20.25
CA ALA A 223 -8.21 10.60 -21.04
C ALA A 223 -8.27 10.22 -22.52
N LEU A 224 -7.14 9.81 -23.11
CA LEU A 224 -7.04 9.42 -24.52
C LEU A 224 -7.81 8.12 -24.82
N THR A 225 -7.91 7.22 -23.85
CA THR A 225 -8.59 5.93 -24.00
C THR A 225 -10.02 5.92 -23.45
N ALA A 226 -10.61 7.08 -23.17
CA ALA A 226 -11.93 7.17 -22.54
C ALA A 226 -13.05 6.45 -23.32
N ALA A 227 -12.96 6.42 -24.65
CA ALA A 227 -13.90 5.73 -25.55
C ALA A 227 -13.50 4.27 -25.84
N GLN A 228 -12.40 3.78 -25.30
CA GLN A 228 -11.89 2.43 -25.56
C GLN A 228 -12.40 1.42 -24.52
N GLY A 229 -12.22 0.13 -24.81
CA GLY A 229 -12.61 -0.94 -23.88
C GLY A 229 -11.79 -0.94 -22.57
N GLU A 230 -12.42 -1.38 -21.48
CA GLU A 230 -11.83 -1.36 -20.15
C GLU A 230 -10.54 -2.20 -20.05
N ALA A 231 -10.43 -3.29 -20.83
CA ALA A 231 -9.20 -4.11 -20.87
C ALA A 231 -7.99 -3.31 -21.36
N LEU A 232 -8.15 -2.50 -22.43
CA LEU A 232 -7.08 -1.65 -22.94
C LEU A 232 -6.71 -0.56 -21.92
N ARG A 233 -7.72 0.05 -21.31
CA ARG A 233 -7.52 1.09 -20.28
C ARG A 233 -6.74 0.56 -19.07
N LEU A 234 -7.11 -0.63 -18.58
CA LEU A 234 -6.47 -1.26 -17.41
C LEU A 234 -5.08 -1.79 -17.75
N VAL A 235 -4.98 -2.71 -18.71
CA VAL A 235 -3.72 -3.39 -19.03
C VAL A 235 -2.70 -2.42 -19.63
N GLY A 236 -3.12 -1.61 -20.61
CA GLY A 236 -2.27 -0.59 -21.19
C GLY A 236 -1.80 0.45 -20.16
N GLY A 237 -2.71 0.90 -19.28
CA GLY A 237 -2.38 1.80 -18.20
C GLY A 237 -1.40 1.18 -17.20
N ALA A 238 -1.62 -0.07 -16.80
CA ALA A 238 -0.72 -0.76 -15.88
C ALA A 238 0.68 -0.93 -16.48
N VAL A 239 0.80 -1.39 -17.73
CA VAL A 239 2.09 -1.56 -18.42
C VAL A 239 2.81 -0.22 -18.58
N LEU A 240 2.11 0.82 -19.06
CA LEU A 240 2.65 2.17 -19.20
C LEU A 240 3.09 2.73 -17.84
N GLY A 241 2.26 2.61 -16.81
CA GLY A 241 2.58 3.09 -15.47
C GLY A 241 3.84 2.46 -14.92
N VAL A 242 3.96 1.13 -15.00
CA VAL A 242 5.16 0.39 -14.56
C VAL A 242 6.38 0.79 -15.39
N ALA A 243 6.25 0.91 -16.70
CA ALA A 243 7.36 1.29 -17.60
C ALA A 243 7.89 2.69 -17.28
N ILE A 244 7.01 3.68 -17.13
CA ILE A 244 7.39 5.06 -16.78
C ILE A 244 8.02 5.14 -15.40
N TYR A 245 7.40 4.48 -14.40
CA TYR A 245 7.97 4.44 -13.06
C TYR A 245 9.38 3.84 -13.06
N ALA A 246 9.56 2.68 -13.70
CA ALA A 246 10.85 2.03 -13.82
C ALA A 246 11.88 2.90 -14.55
N ALA A 247 11.50 3.57 -15.65
CA ALA A 247 12.37 4.47 -16.40
C ALA A 247 12.86 5.65 -15.52
N VAL A 248 11.96 6.28 -14.76
CA VAL A 248 12.33 7.36 -13.85
C VAL A 248 13.24 6.87 -12.73
N MET A 249 12.96 5.70 -12.14
CA MET A 249 13.82 5.12 -11.11
C MET A 249 15.22 4.79 -11.62
N LEU A 250 15.34 4.31 -12.88
CA LEU A 250 16.62 4.09 -13.54
C LEU A 250 17.37 5.40 -13.80
N ALA A 251 16.68 6.43 -14.27
CA ALA A 251 17.25 7.76 -14.48
C ALA A 251 17.74 8.38 -13.16
N LEU A 252 17.02 8.17 -12.06
CA LEU A 252 17.42 8.59 -10.71
C LEU A 252 18.48 7.67 -10.08
N ARG A 253 18.94 6.65 -10.80
CA ARG A 253 19.98 5.67 -10.40
C ARG A 253 19.66 5.01 -9.05
N VAL A 254 18.39 4.66 -8.83
CA VAL A 254 17.95 3.98 -7.61
C VAL A 254 18.54 2.55 -7.57
N PRO A 255 19.37 2.22 -6.55
CA PRO A 255 20.14 0.98 -6.55
C PRO A 255 19.28 -0.28 -6.49
N GLU A 256 18.11 -0.23 -5.84
CA GLU A 256 17.17 -1.36 -5.71
C GLU A 256 16.65 -1.82 -7.08
N ILE A 257 16.31 -0.91 -7.96
CA ILE A 257 15.81 -1.26 -9.30
C ILE A 257 16.92 -1.84 -10.16
N ARG A 258 18.14 -1.31 -10.01
CA ARG A 258 19.29 -1.82 -10.73
C ARG A 258 19.62 -3.26 -10.31
N SER A 259 19.53 -3.59 -9.04
CA SER A 259 19.73 -4.96 -8.54
C SER A 259 18.66 -5.93 -9.02
N VAL A 260 17.40 -5.51 -9.07
CA VAL A 260 16.28 -6.33 -9.61
C VAL A 260 16.49 -6.60 -11.11
N LEU A 261 16.86 -5.59 -11.90
CA LEU A 261 17.13 -5.76 -13.32
C LEU A 261 18.31 -6.68 -13.59
N LEU A 262 19.39 -6.57 -12.80
CA LEU A 262 20.54 -7.46 -12.91
C LEU A 262 20.17 -8.90 -12.54
N ALA A 263 19.36 -9.10 -11.51
CA ALA A 263 18.86 -10.41 -11.11
C ALA A 263 17.95 -11.05 -12.19
N LEU A 264 17.08 -10.25 -12.82
CA LEU A 264 16.24 -10.70 -13.93
C LEU A 264 17.12 -11.08 -15.14
N ARG A 265 18.08 -10.23 -15.51
CA ARG A 265 19.00 -10.48 -16.62
C ARG A 265 19.81 -11.77 -16.43
N ALA A 266 20.32 -12.00 -15.21
CA ALA A 266 21.04 -13.22 -14.85
C ALA A 266 20.17 -14.50 -14.92
N ARG A 267 18.85 -14.38 -14.71
CA ARG A 267 17.92 -15.50 -14.89
C ARG A 267 17.69 -15.86 -16.36
N PHE A 268 17.63 -14.87 -17.24
CA PHE A 268 17.46 -15.10 -18.68
C PHE A 268 18.79 -15.53 -19.37
N GLU A 269 19.95 -15.18 -18.79
CA GLU A 269 21.27 -15.59 -19.31
C GLU A 269 21.68 -17.01 -18.88
N LYS A 270 21.06 -17.58 -17.82
CA LYS A 270 21.19 -19.00 -17.49
C LYS A 270 20.37 -19.83 -18.49
N LYS A 271 20.93 -20.10 -19.68
CA LYS A 271 20.46 -21.16 -20.57
C LYS A 271 20.40 -22.49 -19.80
N PRO A 272 19.39 -23.35 -20.05
CA PRO A 272 19.40 -24.70 -19.50
C PRO A 272 20.64 -25.42 -20.05
N VAL A 273 21.48 -25.88 -19.12
CA VAL A 273 22.52 -26.87 -19.44
C VAL A 273 21.75 -28.16 -19.68
N HIS A 274 21.71 -28.60 -20.94
CA HIS A 274 21.23 -29.92 -21.36
C HIS A 274 22.22 -31.00 -20.95
#